data_96eec548290b45d5fdb3707acff2d13f
#
_entry.id   96eec548290b45d5fdb3707acff2d13f
#
_cell.length_a   1.000
_cell.length_b   1.000
_cell.length_c   1.000
_cell.angle_alpha   90.00
_cell.angle_beta   90.00
_cell.angle_gamma   90.00
#
_symmetry.space_group_name_H-M   'P 1'
#
loop_
_entity.id
_entity.type
_entity.pdbx_description
1 polymer ?
#
loop_
_entity_poly.entity_id
_entity_poly.type
_entity_poly.pdbx_seq_one_letter_code
_entity_poly.pdbx_strand_id
1 'polypeptide(L)'
;MKKFLTFFYILLFTIFQAQEMKNFVIPKGYEKISEVKGDLDKDEKEETVIVFNTTIKAESEGFERKFYILKNINGNLKIWKENSTIIFDSKFGFYPIDNELEVIIKNNCLIISQHFFTNSRHSETSKYTFRFQNRDFYLIGARHQMDDTCDYNFTNEVNFSTGKVIIDEEYSSCDDEKTDIPKDYHKEFIHKFTTLKKLDGFRIGENKLMIPNSKKYFYY
;
A
#
# COMPACT_ATOMS: atom_id res chain seq x y z
N MET A 1 43.30 27.20 29.73
CA MET A 1 42.34 27.80 28.78
C MET A 1 41.89 26.88 27.63
N LYS A 2 42.58 25.78 27.25
CA LYS A 2 42.20 24.90 26.14
C LYS A 2 41.05 23.90 26.45
N LYS A 3 40.71 23.63 27.70
CA LYS A 3 39.64 22.68 28.08
C LYS A 3 38.23 23.29 28.10
N PHE A 4 38.08 24.60 28.12
CA PHE A 4 36.78 25.29 28.10
C PHE A 4 36.16 25.42 26.71
N LEU A 5 36.99 25.41 25.67
CA LEU A 5 36.51 25.54 24.29
C LEU A 5 35.88 24.26 23.74
N THR A 6 36.31 23.08 24.21
CA THR A 6 35.79 21.79 23.76
C THR A 6 34.40 21.49 24.31
N PHE A 7 34.08 22.02 25.49
CA PHE A 7 32.75 21.83 26.08
C PHE A 7 31.67 22.68 25.43
N PHE A 8 32.05 23.82 24.88
CA PHE A 8 31.11 24.71 24.14
C PHE A 8 30.71 24.15 22.75
N TYR A 9 31.60 23.37 22.12
CA TYR A 9 31.30 22.73 20.82
C TYR A 9 30.35 21.53 20.95
N ILE A 10 30.36 20.83 22.09
CA ILE A 10 29.43 19.69 22.32
C ILE A 10 28.01 20.19 22.62
N LEU A 11 27.86 21.39 23.22
CA LEU A 11 26.54 21.96 23.51
C LEU A 11 25.82 22.49 22.25
N LEU A 12 26.55 22.77 21.18
CA LEU A 12 25.98 23.26 19.91
C LEU A 12 25.42 22.14 19.02
N PHE A 13 25.75 20.86 19.29
CA PHE A 13 25.28 19.72 18.52
C PHE A 13 23.96 19.13 19.00
N THR A 14 23.42 19.54 20.14
CA THR A 14 22.20 19.01 20.72
C THR A 14 20.93 19.80 20.40
N ILE A 15 20.99 20.85 19.57
CA ILE A 15 19.81 21.68 19.23
C ILE A 15 19.15 21.24 17.90
N PHE A 16 19.62 20.17 17.25
CA PHE A 16 19.02 19.67 16.02
C PHE A 16 18.09 18.47 16.24
N GLN A 17 17.22 18.54 17.23
CA GLN A 17 16.17 17.51 17.37
C GLN A 17 14.92 18.13 17.97
N ALA A 18 14.07 18.65 17.15
CA ALA A 18 12.62 18.69 17.23
C ALA A 18 12.14 19.79 16.26
N GLN A 19 12.19 19.49 14.97
CA GLN A 19 11.29 20.20 14.07
C GLN A 19 9.89 19.65 14.38
N GLU A 20 9.22 20.28 15.35
CA GLU A 20 7.80 20.05 15.60
C GLU A 20 7.08 20.16 14.26
N MET A 21 6.24 19.17 13.96
CA MET A 21 5.34 19.18 12.80
C MET A 21 4.37 20.35 12.92
N LYS A 22 4.83 21.55 12.54
CA LYS A 22 3.98 22.74 12.58
C LYS A 22 2.93 22.62 11.49
N ASN A 23 1.65 22.61 11.88
CA ASN A 23 0.43 22.85 11.09
C ASN A 23 -0.37 21.68 10.50
N PHE A 24 0.08 20.40 10.52
CA PHE A 24 -0.87 19.30 10.33
C PHE A 24 -1.49 18.95 11.68
N VAL A 25 -2.78 19.18 11.81
CA VAL A 25 -3.52 18.84 13.02
C VAL A 25 -4.22 17.50 12.79
N ILE A 26 -3.90 16.52 13.62
CA ILE A 26 -4.58 15.21 13.59
C ILE A 26 -6.06 15.44 13.94
N PRO A 27 -7.02 14.99 13.10
CA PRO A 27 -8.43 15.12 13.42
C PRO A 27 -8.77 14.45 14.75
N LYS A 28 -9.66 15.10 15.52
CA LYS A 28 -10.03 14.60 16.84
C LYS A 28 -10.59 13.18 16.77
N GLY A 29 -10.04 12.29 17.59
CA GLY A 29 -10.47 10.90 17.70
C GLY A 29 -9.83 9.96 16.66
N TYR A 30 -8.97 10.47 15.76
CA TYR A 30 -8.21 9.61 14.85
C TYR A 30 -7.05 8.95 15.61
N GLU A 31 -6.84 7.67 15.34
CA GLU A 31 -5.76 6.87 15.89
C GLU A 31 -4.70 6.61 14.80
N LYS A 32 -3.46 7.07 15.05
CA LYS A 32 -2.36 6.82 14.11
C LYS A 32 -1.93 5.35 14.14
N ILE A 33 -1.94 4.69 12.98
CA ILE A 33 -1.53 3.28 12.84
C ILE A 33 -0.24 3.08 12.06
N SER A 34 0.14 4.04 11.21
CA SER A 34 1.40 3.99 10.46
C SER A 34 1.91 5.39 10.14
N GLU A 35 3.24 5.53 10.11
CA GLU A 35 3.94 6.74 9.63
C GLU A 35 5.23 6.33 8.95
N VAL A 36 5.43 6.78 7.71
CA VAL A 36 6.66 6.57 6.95
C VAL A 36 7.11 7.85 6.28
N LYS A 37 8.42 7.98 6.08
CA LYS A 37 9.03 9.16 5.44
C LYS A 37 9.92 8.74 4.27
N GLY A 38 9.98 9.58 3.25
CA GLY A 38 10.84 9.41 2.11
C GLY A 38 10.51 10.39 0.99
N ASP A 39 11.45 10.59 0.10
CA ASP A 39 11.30 11.47 -1.06
C ASP A 39 10.43 10.82 -2.13
N LEU A 40 9.25 11.34 -2.34
CA LEU A 40 8.27 10.81 -3.31
C LEU A 40 8.32 11.53 -4.67
N ASP A 41 8.73 12.81 -4.71
CA ASP A 41 8.74 13.59 -5.95
C ASP A 41 10.14 13.94 -6.48
N LYS A 42 11.18 13.42 -5.84
CA LYS A 42 12.59 13.57 -6.21
C LYS A 42 13.11 14.99 -6.04
N ASP A 43 12.60 15.72 -5.05
CA ASP A 43 13.08 17.06 -4.71
C ASP A 43 14.14 17.04 -3.57
N GLU A 44 14.62 15.82 -3.20
CA GLU A 44 15.59 15.56 -2.12
C GLU A 44 15.07 15.93 -0.71
N LYS A 45 13.76 16.10 -0.56
CA LYS A 45 13.10 16.31 0.72
C LYS A 45 12.12 15.18 0.99
N GLU A 46 12.00 14.84 2.26
CA GLU A 46 11.10 13.77 2.65
C GLU A 46 9.66 14.28 2.76
N GLU A 47 8.74 13.59 2.09
CA GLU A 47 7.33 13.60 2.41
C GLU A 47 7.06 12.65 3.56
N THR A 48 5.95 12.91 4.26
CA THR A 48 5.47 12.03 5.34
C THR A 48 4.14 11.43 4.92
N VAL A 49 4.03 10.10 4.94
CA VAL A 49 2.77 9.39 4.75
C VAL A 49 2.30 8.88 6.10
N ILE A 50 1.08 9.24 6.49
CA ILE A 50 0.48 8.84 7.76
C ILE A 50 -0.86 8.17 7.50
N VAL A 51 -1.10 7.05 8.17
CA VAL A 51 -2.39 6.33 8.13
C VAL A 51 -3.05 6.38 9.49
N PHE A 52 -4.35 6.59 9.48
CA PHE A 52 -5.18 6.64 10.68
C PHE A 52 -6.37 5.69 10.57
N ASN A 53 -6.75 5.08 11.71
CA ASN A 53 -8.13 4.68 11.93
C ASN A 53 -8.94 5.96 12.20
N THR A 54 -10.05 6.14 11.50
CA THR A 54 -10.96 7.28 11.72
C THR A 54 -11.95 6.97 12.84
N THR A 55 -12.88 7.89 13.10
CA THR A 55 -14.00 7.65 14.01
C THR A 55 -15.23 7.05 13.32
N ILE A 56 -15.16 6.85 12.00
CA ILE A 56 -16.28 6.35 11.19
C ILE A 56 -16.26 4.83 11.24
N LYS A 57 -17.39 4.24 11.61
CA LYS A 57 -17.59 2.79 11.60
C LYS A 57 -17.78 2.29 10.18
N ALA A 58 -17.08 1.22 9.84
CA ALA A 58 -17.26 0.46 8.61
C ALA A 58 -18.32 -0.65 8.79
N GLU A 59 -18.73 -1.27 7.69
CA GLU A 59 -19.68 -2.39 7.69
C GLU A 59 -19.16 -3.62 8.46
N SER A 60 -17.83 -3.79 8.50
CA SER A 60 -17.14 -4.85 9.29
C SER A 60 -17.19 -4.61 10.81
N GLU A 61 -17.82 -3.53 11.29
CA GLU A 61 -17.73 -3.00 12.66
C GLU A 61 -16.33 -2.51 13.05
N GLY A 62 -15.40 -2.46 12.10
CA GLY A 62 -14.12 -1.79 12.24
C GLY A 62 -14.24 -0.27 12.10
N PHE A 63 -13.12 0.37 11.90
CA PHE A 63 -13.04 1.80 11.61
C PHE A 63 -12.54 2.00 10.20
N GLU A 64 -13.15 2.90 9.43
CA GLU A 64 -12.59 3.33 8.16
C GLU A 64 -11.17 3.84 8.36
N ARG A 65 -10.30 3.55 7.41
CA ARG A 65 -8.92 4.02 7.40
C ARG A 65 -8.76 5.17 6.41
N LYS A 66 -7.93 6.12 6.79
CA LYS A 66 -7.58 7.25 5.93
C LYS A 66 -6.09 7.49 5.97
N PHE A 67 -5.47 7.74 4.82
CA PHE A 67 -4.09 8.16 4.78
C PHE A 67 -3.96 9.58 4.21
N TYR A 68 -2.86 10.23 4.61
CA TYR A 68 -2.43 11.53 4.14
C TYR A 68 -0.99 11.44 3.66
N ILE A 69 -0.70 12.06 2.53
CA ILE A 69 0.65 12.41 2.12
C ILE A 69 0.85 13.89 2.48
N LEU A 70 1.80 14.15 3.35
CA LEU A 70 2.13 15.49 3.82
C LEU A 70 3.43 15.94 3.19
N LYS A 71 3.45 17.16 2.67
CA LYS A 71 4.64 17.81 2.12
C LYS A 71 5.05 19.01 2.96
N ASN A 72 6.35 19.13 3.23
CA ASN A 72 6.88 20.31 3.91
C ASN A 72 6.98 21.49 2.93
N ILE A 73 6.18 22.51 3.17
CA ILE A 73 6.21 23.75 2.39
C ILE A 73 6.59 24.91 3.32
N ASN A 74 7.80 25.43 3.18
CA ASN A 74 8.34 26.54 3.99
C ASN A 74 8.28 26.26 5.51
N GLY A 75 8.66 25.05 5.93
CA GLY A 75 8.68 24.64 7.34
C GLY A 75 7.31 24.23 7.89
N ASN A 76 6.28 24.16 7.05
CA ASN A 76 4.93 23.75 7.45
C ASN A 76 4.51 22.48 6.72
N LEU A 77 4.02 21.47 7.45
CA LEU A 77 3.43 20.28 6.85
C LEU A 77 2.03 20.59 6.36
N LYS A 78 1.82 20.39 5.06
CA LYS A 78 0.54 20.55 4.40
C LYS A 78 0.08 19.24 3.79
N ILE A 79 -1.22 19.00 3.79
CA ILE A 79 -1.80 17.87 3.07
C ILE A 79 -1.54 18.07 1.57
N TRP A 80 -0.81 17.15 0.99
CA TRP A 80 -0.55 17.10 -0.44
C TRP A 80 -1.55 16.18 -1.16
N LYS A 81 -1.82 15.02 -0.56
CA LYS A 81 -2.82 14.05 -1.00
C LYS A 81 -3.50 13.41 0.19
N GLU A 82 -4.71 12.93 -0.01
CA GLU A 82 -5.44 12.09 0.93
C GLU A 82 -6.30 11.06 0.19
N ASN A 83 -6.52 9.91 0.80
CA ASN A 83 -7.41 8.88 0.27
C ASN A 83 -7.94 8.01 1.41
N SER A 84 -9.17 7.50 1.26
CA SER A 84 -9.83 6.59 2.20
C SER A 84 -10.37 5.32 1.52
N THR A 85 -10.02 5.08 0.25
CA THR A 85 -10.58 3.97 -0.54
C THR A 85 -9.54 2.98 -1.04
N ILE A 86 -8.26 3.23 -0.73
CA ILE A 86 -7.14 2.36 -1.07
C ILE A 86 -6.68 1.48 0.09
N ILE A 87 -7.25 1.67 1.27
CA ILE A 87 -6.93 0.91 2.47
C ILE A 87 -8.24 0.35 3.01
N PHE A 88 -8.27 -0.95 3.26
CA PHE A 88 -9.42 -1.60 3.91
C PHE A 88 -9.56 -1.13 5.35
N ASP A 89 -10.75 -1.21 5.89
CA ASP A 89 -11.05 -0.85 7.29
C ASP A 89 -10.29 -1.74 8.30
N SER A 90 -10.35 -1.39 9.56
CA SER A 90 -9.53 -2.01 10.61
C SER A 90 -9.92 -3.43 10.97
N LYS A 91 -11.11 -3.90 10.56
CA LYS A 91 -11.60 -5.27 10.79
C LYS A 91 -11.98 -5.98 9.49
N PHE A 92 -11.52 -5.47 8.35
CA PHE A 92 -11.79 -6.11 7.07
C PHE A 92 -11.20 -7.52 7.04
N GLY A 93 -11.98 -8.48 6.56
CA GLY A 93 -11.60 -9.88 6.47
C GLY A 93 -12.23 -10.75 7.55
N PHE A 94 -11.57 -11.84 7.90
CA PHE A 94 -12.05 -12.85 8.84
C PHE A 94 -11.61 -12.51 10.27
N TYR A 95 -12.50 -11.82 11.00
CA TYR A 95 -12.27 -11.54 12.43
C TYR A 95 -12.34 -12.84 13.26
N PRO A 96 -11.48 -13.08 14.28
CA PRO A 96 -10.61 -12.10 14.96
C PRO A 96 -9.19 -11.99 14.41
N ILE A 97 -8.88 -12.60 13.27
CA ILE A 97 -7.55 -12.45 12.67
C ILE A 97 -7.46 -11.05 12.08
N ASP A 98 -6.56 -10.24 12.60
CA ASP A 98 -6.34 -8.88 12.17
C ASP A 98 -5.83 -8.84 10.72
N ASN A 99 -6.22 -7.80 9.99
CA ASN A 99 -5.58 -7.49 8.72
C ASN A 99 -4.26 -6.74 8.94
N GLU A 100 -3.26 -7.10 8.17
CA GLU A 100 -1.96 -6.46 8.20
C GLU A 100 -1.90 -5.36 7.14
N LEU A 101 -1.42 -4.19 7.53
CA LEU A 101 -1.18 -3.06 6.64
C LEU A 101 0.30 -2.70 6.68
N GLU A 102 0.95 -2.74 5.53
CA GLU A 102 2.30 -2.22 5.34
C GLU A 102 2.26 -1.02 4.38
N VAL A 103 2.82 0.09 4.81
CA VAL A 103 3.04 1.28 3.96
C VAL A 103 4.52 1.60 3.97
N ILE A 104 5.15 1.65 2.80
CA ILE A 104 6.56 1.99 2.66
C ILE A 104 6.80 2.96 1.51
N ILE A 105 7.86 3.74 1.62
CA ILE A 105 8.40 4.54 0.53
C ILE A 105 9.72 3.92 0.10
N LYS A 106 9.80 3.49 -1.16
CA LYS A 106 11.00 2.87 -1.73
C LYS A 106 11.17 3.28 -3.19
N ASN A 107 12.40 3.70 -3.56
CA ASN A 107 12.71 4.15 -4.92
C ASN A 107 11.76 5.25 -5.42
N ASN A 108 11.44 6.22 -4.56
CA ASN A 108 10.50 7.32 -4.80
C ASN A 108 9.08 6.85 -5.19
N CYS A 109 8.69 5.67 -4.72
CA CYS A 109 7.35 5.12 -4.89
C CYS A 109 6.70 4.89 -3.54
N LEU A 110 5.41 5.21 -3.44
CA LEU A 110 4.56 4.80 -2.34
C LEU A 110 4.06 3.38 -2.62
N ILE A 111 4.31 2.47 -1.71
CA ILE A 111 3.86 1.09 -1.78
C ILE A 111 2.94 0.83 -0.61
N ILE A 112 1.75 0.33 -0.89
CA ILE A 112 0.74 -0.05 0.09
C ILE A 112 0.45 -1.53 -0.11
N SER A 113 0.67 -2.33 0.93
CA SER A 113 0.41 -3.76 0.95
C SER A 113 -0.56 -4.08 2.08
N GLN A 114 -1.53 -4.92 1.80
CA GLN A 114 -2.54 -5.35 2.78
C GLN A 114 -2.72 -6.85 2.66
N HIS A 115 -2.62 -7.52 3.81
CA HIS A 115 -2.86 -8.95 3.94
C HIS A 115 -4.02 -9.17 4.90
N PHE A 116 -4.93 -10.07 4.55
CA PHE A 116 -6.09 -10.42 5.38
C PHE A 116 -6.57 -11.83 5.05
N PHE A 117 -7.21 -12.45 6.03
CA PHE A 117 -7.90 -13.72 5.81
C PHE A 117 -9.35 -13.45 5.40
N THR A 118 -9.88 -14.27 4.49
CA THR A 118 -11.31 -14.26 4.12
C THR A 118 -12.09 -15.31 4.89
N ASN A 119 -11.41 -16.34 5.40
CA ASN A 119 -11.89 -17.37 6.32
C ASN A 119 -10.69 -18.03 7.02
N SER A 120 -10.88 -19.14 7.72
CA SER A 120 -9.81 -19.85 8.46
C SER A 120 -8.72 -20.48 7.58
N ARG A 121 -8.92 -20.56 6.25
CA ARG A 121 -8.00 -21.23 5.30
C ARG A 121 -7.51 -20.29 4.20
N HIS A 122 -8.33 -19.34 3.79
CA HIS A 122 -8.05 -18.48 2.66
C HIS A 122 -7.51 -17.13 3.14
N SER A 123 -6.40 -16.71 2.54
CA SER A 123 -5.87 -15.37 2.73
C SER A 123 -5.67 -14.66 1.40
N GLU A 124 -5.68 -13.35 1.44
CA GLU A 124 -5.43 -12.49 0.31
C GLU A 124 -4.39 -11.43 0.65
N THR A 125 -3.52 -11.14 -0.32
CA THR A 125 -2.57 -10.04 -0.23
C THR A 125 -2.73 -9.16 -1.46
N SER A 126 -3.02 -7.88 -1.23
CA SER A 126 -3.05 -6.86 -2.28
C SER A 126 -1.89 -5.89 -2.09
N LYS A 127 -1.17 -5.58 -3.17
CA LYS A 127 -0.06 -4.64 -3.16
C LYS A 127 -0.16 -3.66 -4.31
N TYR A 128 -0.15 -2.36 -3.99
CA TYR A 128 -0.25 -1.28 -4.96
C TYR A 128 0.97 -0.39 -4.88
N THR A 129 1.53 -0.03 -6.03
CA THR A 129 2.71 0.83 -6.15
C THR A 129 2.32 2.09 -6.91
N PHE A 130 2.45 3.23 -6.26
CA PHE A 130 2.21 4.56 -6.85
C PHE A 130 3.50 5.32 -7.01
N ARG A 131 3.62 6.05 -8.11
CA ARG A 131 4.75 6.93 -8.39
C ARG A 131 4.26 8.33 -8.74
N PHE A 132 4.92 9.33 -8.17
CA PHE A 132 4.70 10.72 -8.57
C PHE A 132 5.36 10.97 -9.92
N GLN A 133 4.56 11.38 -10.88
CA GLN A 133 5.00 11.75 -12.24
C GLN A 133 3.94 12.66 -12.87
N ASN A 134 4.33 13.53 -13.80
CA ASN A 134 3.39 14.45 -14.47
C ASN A 134 2.50 15.23 -13.47
N ARG A 135 3.08 15.65 -12.34
CA ARG A 135 2.44 16.42 -11.25
C ARG A 135 1.33 15.67 -10.49
N ASP A 136 1.29 14.33 -10.55
CA ASP A 136 0.31 13.53 -9.82
C ASP A 136 0.85 12.13 -9.49
N PHE A 137 0.16 11.41 -8.60
CA PHE A 137 0.48 10.02 -8.27
C PHE A 137 -0.27 9.07 -9.17
N TYR A 138 0.44 8.20 -9.87
CA TYR A 138 -0.12 7.19 -10.77
C TYR A 138 0.22 5.79 -10.29
N LEU A 139 -0.76 4.89 -10.40
CA LEU A 139 -0.58 3.46 -10.19
C LEU A 139 0.34 2.92 -11.28
N ILE A 140 1.50 2.37 -10.88
CA ILE A 140 2.50 1.80 -11.79
C ILE A 140 2.68 0.29 -11.61
N GLY A 141 2.14 -0.28 -10.53
CA GLY A 141 2.16 -1.71 -10.27
C GLY A 141 1.02 -2.13 -9.36
N ALA A 142 0.45 -3.30 -9.62
CA ALA A 142 -0.48 -3.97 -8.72
C ALA A 142 -0.16 -5.47 -8.70
N ARG A 143 -0.24 -6.07 -7.51
CA ARG A 143 -0.16 -7.51 -7.30
C ARG A 143 -1.29 -7.93 -6.39
N HIS A 144 -1.94 -9.02 -6.76
CA HIS A 144 -2.94 -9.68 -5.95
C HIS A 144 -2.58 -11.15 -5.82
N GLN A 145 -2.47 -11.61 -4.59
CA GLN A 145 -2.18 -13.00 -4.26
C GLN A 145 -3.36 -13.54 -3.43
N MET A 146 -3.78 -14.76 -3.76
CA MET A 146 -4.82 -15.51 -3.06
C MET A 146 -4.25 -16.87 -2.70
N ASP A 147 -4.26 -17.21 -1.43
CA ASP A 147 -3.75 -18.46 -0.91
C ASP A 147 -4.84 -19.25 -0.21
N ASP A 148 -4.94 -20.52 -0.52
CA ASP A 148 -5.62 -21.52 0.29
C ASP A 148 -4.59 -22.49 0.86
N THR A 149 -4.70 -22.81 2.13
CA THR A 149 -3.71 -23.68 2.80
C THR A 149 -3.57 -25.07 2.15
N CYS A 150 -4.55 -25.52 1.34
CA CYS A 150 -4.57 -26.84 0.74
C CYS A 150 -4.71 -26.83 -0.76
N ASP A 151 -5.53 -25.94 -1.32
CA ASP A 151 -6.05 -26.14 -2.68
C ASP A 151 -5.35 -25.31 -3.74
N TYR A 152 -4.83 -24.12 -3.41
CA TYR A 152 -4.21 -23.26 -4.42
C TYR A 152 -3.34 -22.12 -3.85
N ASN A 153 -2.43 -21.64 -4.70
CA ASN A 153 -1.75 -20.35 -4.57
C ASN A 153 -1.87 -19.62 -5.91
N PHE A 154 -2.54 -18.48 -5.94
CA PHE A 154 -2.72 -17.67 -7.14
C PHE A 154 -2.02 -16.34 -6.98
N THR A 155 -1.22 -15.96 -7.97
CA THR A 155 -0.58 -14.65 -8.05
C THR A 155 -0.90 -13.99 -9.38
N ASN A 156 -1.49 -12.80 -9.31
CA ASN A 156 -1.71 -11.92 -10.45
C ASN A 156 -0.90 -10.64 -10.26
N GLU A 157 -0.11 -10.28 -11.27
CA GLU A 157 0.75 -9.10 -11.20
C GLU A 157 0.66 -8.29 -12.49
N VAL A 158 0.63 -6.97 -12.36
CA VAL A 158 0.69 -6.05 -13.48
C VAL A 158 1.69 -4.92 -13.22
N ASN A 159 2.55 -4.69 -14.22
CA ASN A 159 3.38 -3.50 -14.31
C ASN A 159 2.76 -2.56 -15.35
N PHE A 160 2.08 -1.52 -14.89
CA PHE A 160 1.39 -0.56 -15.75
C PHE A 160 2.34 0.29 -16.60
N SER A 161 3.61 0.45 -16.17
CA SER A 161 4.61 1.22 -16.92
C SER A 161 5.09 0.49 -18.17
N THR A 162 5.19 -0.83 -18.13
CA THR A 162 5.63 -1.69 -19.24
C THR A 162 4.48 -2.40 -19.94
N GLY A 163 3.33 -2.47 -19.28
CA GLY A 163 2.18 -3.25 -19.73
C GLY A 163 2.31 -4.76 -19.46
N LYS A 164 3.40 -5.20 -18.82
CA LYS A 164 3.60 -6.62 -18.51
C LYS A 164 2.58 -7.08 -17.47
N VAL A 165 1.90 -8.19 -17.78
CA VAL A 165 0.94 -8.88 -16.91
C VAL A 165 1.38 -10.33 -16.76
N ILE A 166 1.37 -10.81 -15.51
CA ILE A 166 1.68 -12.20 -15.16
C ILE A 166 0.50 -12.75 -14.38
N ILE A 167 0.04 -13.94 -14.77
CA ILE A 167 -1.01 -14.71 -14.11
C ILE A 167 -0.40 -16.07 -13.77
N ASP A 168 -0.33 -16.39 -12.50
CA ASP A 168 0.14 -17.66 -11.98
C ASP A 168 -0.95 -18.28 -11.12
N GLU A 169 -1.36 -19.48 -11.46
CA GLU A 169 -2.31 -20.29 -10.68
C GLU A 169 -1.64 -21.64 -10.41
N GLU A 170 -1.23 -21.89 -9.17
CA GLU A 170 -0.71 -23.14 -8.69
C GLU A 170 -1.81 -23.87 -7.92
N TYR A 171 -1.97 -25.16 -8.19
CA TYR A 171 -2.99 -25.99 -7.54
C TYR A 171 -2.35 -27.10 -6.73
N SER A 172 -2.95 -27.42 -5.60
CA SER A 172 -2.47 -28.44 -4.67
C SER A 172 -3.66 -29.19 -4.06
N SER A 173 -3.40 -30.12 -3.15
CA SER A 173 -4.39 -30.74 -2.30
C SER A 173 -3.75 -31.20 -1.00
N CYS A 174 -4.47 -31.04 0.12
CA CYS A 174 -4.13 -31.68 1.40
C CYS A 174 -4.68 -33.11 1.50
N ASP A 175 -5.43 -33.57 0.51
CA ASP A 175 -5.94 -34.93 0.42
C ASP A 175 -5.06 -35.72 -0.55
N ASP A 176 -4.26 -36.64 -0.01
CA ASP A 176 -3.33 -37.51 -0.77
C ASP A 176 -4.05 -38.44 -1.73
N GLU A 177 -5.35 -38.70 -1.52
CA GLU A 177 -6.18 -39.56 -2.38
C GLU A 177 -6.81 -38.80 -3.56
N LYS A 178 -6.79 -37.46 -3.52
CA LYS A 178 -7.35 -36.59 -4.57
C LYS A 178 -6.50 -36.63 -5.82
N THR A 179 -7.04 -37.18 -6.91
CA THR A 179 -6.34 -37.35 -8.19
C THR A 179 -6.75 -36.34 -9.26
N ASP A 180 -7.81 -35.60 -9.07
CA ASP A 180 -8.40 -34.63 -10.00
C ASP A 180 -7.97 -33.17 -9.71
N ILE A 181 -6.70 -33.00 -9.33
CA ILE A 181 -6.14 -31.66 -9.09
C ILE A 181 -6.01 -30.95 -10.44
N PRO A 182 -6.50 -29.71 -10.59
CA PRO A 182 -6.31 -28.92 -11.80
C PRO A 182 -4.82 -28.76 -12.12
N LYS A 183 -4.50 -28.58 -13.39
CA LYS A 183 -3.12 -28.27 -13.80
C LYS A 183 -2.84 -26.81 -13.52
N ASP A 184 -1.61 -26.55 -13.10
CA ASP A 184 -1.09 -25.20 -12.96
C ASP A 184 -1.26 -24.41 -14.25
N TYR A 185 -1.51 -23.13 -14.11
CA TYR A 185 -1.70 -22.22 -15.21
C TYR A 185 -0.77 -21.02 -15.06
N HIS A 186 0.09 -20.84 -16.06
CA HIS A 186 0.96 -19.67 -16.17
C HIS A 186 0.67 -18.93 -17.45
N LYS A 187 0.52 -17.61 -17.36
CA LYS A 187 0.39 -16.74 -18.52
C LYS A 187 1.07 -15.41 -18.33
N GLU A 188 1.92 -15.08 -19.29
CA GLU A 188 2.52 -13.76 -19.40
C GLU A 188 2.07 -13.10 -20.71
N PHE A 189 1.71 -11.82 -20.66
CA PHE A 189 1.34 -11.04 -21.85
C PHE A 189 1.57 -9.55 -21.64
N ILE A 190 1.57 -8.80 -22.73
CA ILE A 190 1.64 -7.34 -22.71
C ILE A 190 0.25 -6.77 -23.00
N HIS A 191 -0.21 -5.92 -22.07
CA HIS A 191 -1.42 -5.13 -22.24
C HIS A 191 -1.07 -3.65 -22.38
N LYS A 192 -1.58 -3.00 -23.42
CA LYS A 192 -1.36 -1.56 -23.61
C LYS A 192 -2.38 -0.75 -22.83
N PHE A 193 -1.95 -0.16 -21.73
CA PHE A 193 -2.77 0.78 -20.97
C PHE A 193 -2.76 2.15 -21.66
N THR A 194 -3.92 2.68 -21.99
CA THR A 194 -4.06 4.02 -22.62
C THR A 194 -3.95 5.13 -21.56
N THR A 195 -4.36 4.85 -20.34
CA THR A 195 -4.30 5.77 -19.20
C THR A 195 -3.96 5.01 -17.93
N LEU A 196 -3.14 5.62 -17.09
CA LEU A 196 -2.85 5.10 -15.75
C LEU A 196 -3.87 5.65 -14.75
N LYS A 197 -4.23 4.82 -13.78
CA LYS A 197 -5.10 5.25 -12.68
C LYS A 197 -4.33 6.19 -11.75
N LYS A 198 -5.00 7.24 -11.30
CA LYS A 198 -4.46 8.16 -10.30
C LYS A 198 -4.81 7.68 -8.90
N LEU A 199 -3.98 8.07 -7.93
CA LEU A 199 -4.23 7.83 -6.52
C LEU A 199 -5.58 8.43 -6.09
N ASP A 200 -5.88 9.64 -6.57
CA ASP A 200 -7.16 10.29 -6.33
C ASP A 200 -8.28 9.48 -7.02
N GLY A 201 -9.25 9.02 -6.23
CA GLY A 201 -10.37 8.22 -6.71
C GLY A 201 -10.05 6.76 -7.01
N PHE A 202 -8.84 6.27 -6.74
CA PHE A 202 -8.54 4.85 -6.84
C PHE A 202 -9.27 4.08 -5.72
N ARG A 203 -9.92 2.99 -6.11
CA ARG A 203 -10.59 2.04 -5.21
C ARG A 203 -10.12 0.64 -5.50
N ILE A 204 -9.80 -0.10 -4.44
CA ILE A 204 -9.35 -1.48 -4.54
C ILE A 204 -10.46 -2.36 -5.13
N GLY A 205 -10.10 -3.23 -6.08
CA GLY A 205 -11.01 -4.23 -6.66
C GLY A 205 -12.05 -3.69 -7.64
N GLU A 206 -12.16 -2.37 -7.83
CA GLU A 206 -13.12 -1.78 -8.79
C GLU A 206 -12.61 -1.76 -10.23
N ASN A 207 -11.31 -1.98 -10.44
CA ASN A 207 -10.72 -2.02 -11.77
C ASN A 207 -10.50 -3.46 -12.19
N LYS A 208 -10.71 -3.74 -13.47
CA LYS A 208 -10.52 -5.10 -14.00
C LYS A 208 -9.81 -5.10 -15.35
N LEU A 209 -9.01 -6.12 -15.56
CA LEU A 209 -8.32 -6.43 -16.79
C LEU A 209 -8.75 -7.83 -17.25
N MET A 210 -9.26 -7.94 -18.46
CA MET A 210 -9.61 -9.24 -19.03
C MET A 210 -8.34 -9.99 -19.45
N ILE A 211 -8.22 -11.25 -19.03
CA ILE A 211 -7.12 -12.13 -19.41
C ILE A 211 -7.38 -12.65 -20.84
N PRO A 212 -6.50 -12.39 -21.81
CA PRO A 212 -6.70 -12.76 -23.19
C PRO A 212 -6.97 -14.27 -23.37
N ASN A 213 -7.90 -14.60 -24.26
CA ASN A 213 -8.31 -15.99 -24.57
C ASN A 213 -8.86 -16.76 -23.35
N SER A 214 -9.42 -16.03 -22.37
CA SER A 214 -10.11 -16.61 -21.23
C SER A 214 -11.37 -15.81 -20.90
N LYS A 215 -12.20 -16.34 -19.98
CA LYS A 215 -13.35 -15.63 -19.41
C LYS A 215 -12.99 -15.02 -18.03
N LYS A 216 -11.72 -15.09 -17.64
CA LYS A 216 -11.22 -14.62 -16.35
C LYS A 216 -10.83 -13.14 -16.43
N TYR A 217 -10.90 -12.49 -15.28
CA TYR A 217 -10.48 -11.11 -15.07
C TYR A 217 -9.48 -11.03 -13.92
N PHE A 218 -8.48 -10.20 -14.07
CA PHE A 218 -7.66 -9.72 -12.96
C PHE A 218 -8.29 -8.43 -12.42
N TYR A 219 -8.60 -8.43 -11.13
CA TYR A 219 -9.12 -7.25 -10.43
C TYR A 219 -8.00 -6.55 -9.66
N TYR A 220 -7.99 -5.21 -9.68
CA TYR A 220 -7.00 -4.39 -8.98
C TYR A 220 -7.59 -3.07 -8.51
#